data_6723432546c4646f841982c14c1e6686
#
_entry.id   6723432546c4646f841982c14c1e6686
#
_cell.length_a   1.000
_cell.length_b   1.000
_cell.length_c   1.000
_cell.angle_alpha   90.00
_cell.angle_beta   90.00
_cell.angle_gamma   90.00
#
_symmetry.space_group_name_H-M   'P 1'
#
loop_
_entity.id
_entity.type
_entity.pdbx_description
1 polymer ?
#
loop_
_entity_poly.entity_id
_entity_poly.type
_entity_poly.pdbx_seq_one_letter_code
_entity_poly.pdbx_strand_id
1 'polypeptide(L)'
;MAERFNRKDKIMQKRFLLAPVLCLSFALAACSGGGDQGQGGPPSLPVTVSQPLVRDVTEWDDFVGRFEAIDSVEVRPRASGYLQRVHFADGQYVRAGQLLFSIDARPNQAALDQARAQLARANATLANAKTEFARSATLAASQAASTEEVEQRRAAVRAGEADVAAAQAEVRSAQLNDGFTRVTAPISGRISQRLVDPGNAVS
;
A
#
# COMPACT_ATOMS: atom_id res chain seq x y z
N MET A 1 6.17 -15.96 12.61
CA MET A 1 7.41 -15.59 13.32
C MET A 1 7.01 -14.66 14.46
N ALA A 2 6.34 -15.23 15.45
CA ALA A 2 5.87 -14.52 16.62
C ALA A 2 5.84 -15.52 17.77
N GLU A 3 6.91 -15.57 18.54
CA GLU A 3 6.98 -16.25 19.82
C GLU A 3 8.31 -15.86 20.45
N ARG A 4 8.26 -14.99 21.43
CA ARG A 4 9.24 -14.90 22.54
C ARG A 4 9.06 -13.59 23.29
N PHE A 5 8.05 -13.54 24.15
CA PHE A 5 8.11 -12.63 25.30
C PHE A 5 7.09 -13.09 26.36
N ASN A 6 7.42 -14.15 27.08
CA ASN A 6 6.75 -14.43 28.35
C ASN A 6 7.51 -15.50 29.12
N ARG A 7 8.53 -15.10 29.84
CA ARG A 7 9.15 -15.99 30.83
C ARG A 7 10.12 -15.22 31.76
N LYS A 8 9.61 -14.34 32.62
CA LYS A 8 10.39 -13.85 33.75
C LYS A 8 9.50 -13.25 34.84
N ASP A 9 8.56 -13.99 35.36
CA ASP A 9 7.95 -13.65 36.66
C ASP A 9 7.38 -14.90 37.33
N LYS A 10 8.27 -15.79 37.71
CA LYS A 10 7.92 -16.92 38.56
C LYS A 10 9.15 -17.49 39.27
N ILE A 11 9.88 -16.69 40.04
CA ILE A 11 10.84 -17.20 41.01
C ILE A 11 11.01 -16.14 42.09
N MET A 12 10.12 -16.12 43.06
CA MET A 12 10.44 -15.59 44.38
C MET A 12 9.27 -15.80 45.34
N GLN A 13 8.93 -17.05 45.56
CA GLN A 13 8.19 -17.49 46.74
C GLN A 13 8.57 -18.91 47.05
N LYS A 14 9.54 -19.06 47.93
CA LYS A 14 9.73 -20.24 48.77
C LYS A 14 11.09 -20.13 49.44
N ARG A 15 11.08 -19.70 50.66
CA ARG A 15 12.07 -20.13 51.66
C ARG A 15 11.96 -19.19 52.86
N PHE A 16 11.20 -19.57 53.89
CA PHE A 16 11.54 -19.38 55.27
C PHE A 16 10.52 -20.16 56.11
N LEU A 17 10.84 -21.38 56.31
CA LEU A 17 10.26 -22.25 57.35
C LEU A 17 11.41 -23.07 57.88
N LEU A 18 11.47 -23.18 59.20
CA LEU A 18 12.30 -23.97 60.09
C LEU A 18 13.35 -23.11 60.81
N ALA A 19 13.36 -23.06 62.06
CA ALA A 19 13.08 -23.97 63.11
C ALA A 19 13.71 -23.45 64.40
N PRO A 20 13.73 -24.23 65.41
CA PRO A 20 13.05 -23.91 66.63
C PRO A 20 14.05 -24.04 67.88
N VAL A 21 13.43 -23.69 69.01
CA VAL A 21 13.63 -24.39 70.29
C VAL A 21 15.00 -24.34 71.00
N LEU A 22 14.90 -24.00 72.23
CA LEU A 22 15.65 -24.49 73.42
C LEU A 22 16.54 -23.46 74.16
N CYS A 23 16.18 -23.16 75.27
CA CYS A 23 16.70 -23.27 76.64
C CYS A 23 16.12 -22.17 77.47
N LEU A 24 15.27 -22.41 78.33
CA LEU A 24 15.05 -22.99 79.63
C LEU A 24 16.13 -22.67 80.64
N SER A 25 15.66 -22.04 81.73
CA SER A 25 16.15 -22.00 83.07
C SER A 25 17.26 -21.05 83.51
N PHE A 26 16.94 -20.21 84.40
CA PHE A 26 17.37 -20.06 85.78
C PHE A 26 16.93 -18.74 86.34
N ALA A 27 16.08 -18.63 87.14
CA ALA A 27 15.77 -18.70 88.53
C ALA A 27 16.44 -17.59 89.39
N LEU A 28 15.54 -16.91 90.06
CA LEU A 28 15.48 -16.38 91.43
C LEU A 28 16.42 -15.29 91.92
N ALA A 29 15.70 -14.40 92.55
CA ALA A 29 16.00 -13.60 93.74
C ALA A 29 16.75 -12.28 93.46
N ALA A 30 16.37 -11.19 93.97
CA ALA A 30 15.95 -10.80 95.27
C ALA A 30 15.59 -9.31 95.28
N CYS A 31 14.55 -8.98 95.93
CA CYS A 31 14.35 -7.93 96.92
C CYS A 31 14.79 -6.50 96.65
N SER A 32 13.78 -5.73 96.75
CA SER A 32 13.60 -4.56 97.64
C SER A 32 14.30 -3.25 97.30
N GLY A 33 13.52 -2.27 97.33
CA GLY A 33 13.93 -0.97 97.78
C GLY A 33 13.48 0.19 96.85
N GLY A 34 12.38 0.77 97.21
CA GLY A 34 12.11 2.17 97.37
C GLY A 34 12.66 3.13 96.38
N GLY A 35 11.81 3.90 95.92
CA GLY A 35 12.22 5.14 95.25
C GLY A 35 11.21 5.62 94.21
N ASP A 36 10.10 6.06 94.73
CA ASP A 36 9.22 6.94 94.01
C ASP A 36 9.98 8.22 93.66
N GLN A 37 10.44 8.34 92.48
CA GLN A 37 10.84 9.63 91.88
C GLN A 37 10.14 9.72 90.52
N GLY A 38 9.03 10.43 90.62
CA GLY A 38 8.33 10.93 89.41
C GLY A 38 9.26 11.78 88.58
N GLN A 39 9.85 11.14 87.55
CA GLN A 39 10.40 11.88 86.42
C GLN A 39 9.22 12.19 85.48
N GLY A 40 8.63 13.37 85.75
CA GLY A 40 7.74 13.98 84.78
C GLY A 40 8.49 14.08 83.45
N GLY A 41 8.24 13.20 82.56
CA GLY A 41 8.63 13.38 81.17
C GLY A 41 8.09 14.71 80.66
N PRO A 42 8.81 15.36 79.77
CA PRO A 42 8.32 16.63 79.22
C PRO A 42 6.87 16.45 78.73
N PRO A 43 6.01 17.44 79.01
CA PRO A 43 4.62 17.33 78.62
C PRO A 43 4.51 17.03 77.14
N SER A 44 3.85 15.93 76.81
CA SER A 44 3.57 15.60 75.43
C SER A 44 2.66 16.69 74.86
N LEU A 45 3.19 17.41 73.91
CA LEU A 45 2.42 18.42 73.20
C LEU A 45 1.28 17.69 72.42
N PRO A 46 0.06 18.12 72.59
CA PRO A 46 -1.03 17.52 71.79
C PRO A 46 -0.80 17.83 70.33
N VAL A 47 -0.60 16.80 69.53
CA VAL A 47 -0.53 16.93 68.07
C VAL A 47 -1.89 16.58 67.52
N THR A 48 -2.43 17.48 66.71
CA THR A 48 -3.64 17.24 65.96
C THR A 48 -3.27 16.44 64.71
N VAL A 49 -3.73 15.20 64.61
CA VAL A 49 -3.59 14.39 63.41
C VAL A 49 -4.92 14.43 62.66
N SER A 50 -4.84 14.70 61.39
CA SER A 50 -5.95 14.56 60.48
C SER A 50 -5.84 13.25 59.70
N GLN A 51 -6.97 12.68 59.39
CA GLN A 51 -6.96 11.51 58.49
C GLN A 51 -6.46 11.92 57.12
N PRO A 52 -5.68 11.09 56.46
CA PRO A 52 -5.26 11.37 55.07
C PRO A 52 -6.49 11.42 54.18
N LEU A 53 -6.50 12.40 53.30
CA LEU A 53 -7.52 12.52 52.29
C LEU A 53 -7.27 11.42 51.23
N VAL A 54 -8.17 10.43 51.21
CA VAL A 54 -8.18 9.42 50.15
C VAL A 54 -9.03 9.97 48.99
N ARG A 55 -8.42 10.16 47.87
CA ARG A 55 -9.08 10.66 46.67
C ARG A 55 -8.63 9.77 45.48
N ASP A 56 -9.57 9.33 44.68
CA ASP A 56 -9.27 8.68 43.39
C ASP A 56 -8.69 9.74 42.48
N VAL A 57 -7.47 9.49 42.05
CA VAL A 57 -6.76 10.34 41.08
C VAL A 57 -6.62 9.58 39.77
N THR A 58 -7.20 10.13 38.71
CA THR A 58 -6.96 9.64 37.36
C THR A 58 -5.67 10.30 36.87
N GLU A 59 -4.66 9.50 36.68
CA GLU A 59 -3.40 9.97 36.06
C GLU A 59 -3.61 10.07 34.56
N TRP A 60 -3.12 11.16 33.98
CA TRP A 60 -3.16 11.41 32.55
C TRP A 60 -1.73 11.54 32.07
N ASP A 61 -1.40 10.73 31.07
CA ASP A 61 -0.14 10.87 30.35
C ASP A 61 -0.42 11.42 28.96
N ASP A 62 0.10 12.60 28.67
CA ASP A 62 -0.02 13.23 27.36
C ASP A 62 1.09 12.71 26.44
N PHE A 63 0.69 12.00 25.39
CA PHE A 63 1.60 11.52 24.36
C PHE A 63 1.48 12.36 23.10
N VAL A 64 2.60 12.87 22.63
CA VAL A 64 2.68 13.53 21.33
C VAL A 64 2.95 12.48 20.27
N GLY A 65 2.05 12.37 19.29
CA GLY A 65 2.16 11.44 18.18
C GLY A 65 1.87 12.12 16.85
N ARG A 66 2.25 11.45 15.76
CA ARG A 66 1.90 11.84 14.39
C ARG A 66 1.11 10.71 13.76
N PHE A 67 0.02 11.06 13.10
CA PHE A 67 -0.72 10.11 12.29
C PHE A 67 0.04 9.88 10.97
N GLU A 68 0.28 8.62 10.65
CA GLU A 68 0.85 8.20 9.37
C GLU A 68 -0.19 7.37 8.62
N ALA A 69 -0.21 7.51 7.30
CA ALA A 69 -1.07 6.71 6.45
C ALA A 69 -0.54 5.26 6.42
N ILE A 70 -1.46 4.27 6.49
CA ILE A 70 -1.13 2.85 6.35
C ILE A 70 -0.60 2.58 4.94
N ASP A 71 -1.27 3.15 3.93
CA ASP A 71 -0.89 3.09 2.53
C ASP A 71 -0.70 4.50 1.99
N SER A 72 0.42 4.74 1.32
CA SER A 72 0.72 6.00 0.64
C SER A 72 1.24 5.72 -0.75
N VAL A 73 0.58 6.31 -1.77
CA VAL A 73 0.94 6.13 -3.17
C VAL A 73 1.14 7.48 -3.83
N GLU A 74 2.31 7.66 -4.42
CA GLU A 74 2.58 8.82 -5.25
C GLU A 74 2.01 8.60 -6.66
N VAL A 75 1.08 9.47 -7.06
CA VAL A 75 0.46 9.42 -8.39
C VAL A 75 1.32 10.21 -9.37
N ARG A 76 1.99 9.50 -10.28
CA ARG A 76 2.78 10.08 -11.36
C ARG A 76 2.15 9.78 -12.71
N PRO A 77 2.11 10.74 -13.65
CA PRO A 77 1.66 10.45 -15.00
C PRO A 77 2.62 9.48 -15.70
N ARG A 78 2.08 8.64 -16.58
CA ARG A 78 2.85 7.72 -17.43
C ARG A 78 2.95 8.22 -18.87
N ALA A 79 2.12 9.22 -19.25
CA ALA A 79 2.17 9.88 -20.53
C ALA A 79 2.76 11.27 -20.39
N SER A 80 3.60 11.67 -21.32
CA SER A 80 4.11 13.03 -21.43
C SER A 80 3.11 13.93 -22.15
N GLY A 81 3.03 15.18 -21.77
CA GLY A 81 2.16 16.15 -22.41
C GLY A 81 1.83 17.33 -21.50
N TYR A 82 0.91 18.19 -21.94
CA TYR A 82 0.45 19.31 -21.13
C TYR A 82 -0.74 18.88 -20.26
N LEU A 83 -0.67 19.21 -18.96
CA LEU A 83 -1.78 19.01 -18.04
C LEU A 83 -2.94 19.92 -18.43
N GLN A 84 -4.04 19.32 -18.88
CA GLN A 84 -5.20 20.06 -19.36
C GLN A 84 -6.14 20.45 -18.22
N ARG A 85 -6.41 19.52 -17.30
CA ARG A 85 -7.34 19.73 -16.19
C ARG A 85 -7.04 18.85 -14.99
N VAL A 86 -7.32 19.40 -13.80
CA VAL A 86 -7.36 18.70 -12.51
C VAL A 86 -8.81 18.50 -12.12
N HIS A 87 -9.16 17.30 -11.65
CA HIS A 87 -10.54 16.88 -11.36
C HIS A 87 -10.81 16.66 -9.86
N PHE A 88 -9.94 17.15 -9.01
CA PHE A 88 -10.09 17.06 -7.55
C PHE A 88 -9.71 18.39 -6.89
N ALA A 89 -10.13 18.57 -5.65
CA ALA A 89 -9.64 19.62 -4.77
C ALA A 89 -8.59 19.05 -3.81
N ASP A 90 -7.61 19.88 -3.43
CA ASP A 90 -6.59 19.50 -2.47
C ASP A 90 -7.23 19.06 -1.14
N GLY A 91 -6.78 17.93 -0.59
CA GLY A 91 -7.36 17.35 0.62
C GLY A 91 -8.68 16.57 0.41
N GLN A 92 -9.18 16.44 -0.80
CA GLN A 92 -10.41 15.71 -1.11
C GLN A 92 -10.24 14.20 -0.93
N TYR A 93 -11.33 13.52 -0.50
CA TYR A 93 -11.39 12.07 -0.55
C TYR A 93 -11.71 11.59 -1.97
N VAL A 94 -10.90 10.68 -2.51
CA VAL A 94 -11.05 10.11 -3.84
C VAL A 94 -11.23 8.59 -3.76
N ARG A 95 -11.93 8.02 -4.73
CA ARG A 95 -12.12 6.56 -4.83
C ARG A 95 -11.14 5.97 -5.85
N ALA A 96 -10.74 4.72 -5.64
CA ALA A 96 -9.96 3.99 -6.64
C ALA A 96 -10.67 4.04 -8.02
N GLY A 97 -9.88 4.31 -9.09
CA GLY A 97 -10.40 4.50 -10.45
C GLY A 97 -10.95 5.91 -10.75
N GLN A 98 -11.11 6.78 -9.75
CA GLN A 98 -11.57 8.15 -9.99
C GLN A 98 -10.54 8.93 -10.80
N LEU A 99 -11.01 9.67 -11.84
CA LEU A 99 -10.17 10.54 -12.67
C LEU A 99 -9.61 11.69 -11.82
N LEU A 100 -8.30 11.84 -11.82
CA LEU A 100 -7.58 12.90 -11.11
C LEU A 100 -7.07 13.98 -12.05
N PHE A 101 -6.41 13.58 -13.13
CA PHE A 101 -5.80 14.49 -14.08
C PHE A 101 -6.14 14.08 -15.51
N SER A 102 -6.29 15.07 -16.37
CA SER A 102 -6.38 14.91 -17.83
C SER A 102 -5.18 15.60 -18.49
N ILE A 103 -4.40 14.83 -19.22
CA ILE A 103 -3.31 15.29 -20.07
C ILE A 103 -3.85 15.50 -21.49
N ASP A 104 -3.27 16.38 -22.28
CA ASP A 104 -3.67 16.59 -23.67
C ASP A 104 -3.52 15.28 -24.48
N ALA A 105 -4.67 14.71 -24.82
CA ALA A 105 -4.74 13.43 -25.51
C ALA A 105 -4.58 13.54 -27.04
N ARG A 106 -4.64 14.76 -27.63
CA ARG A 106 -4.64 14.96 -29.10
C ARG A 106 -3.47 14.28 -29.80
N PRO A 107 -2.21 14.36 -29.33
CA PRO A 107 -1.11 13.66 -29.99
C PRO A 107 -1.27 12.13 -29.94
N ASN A 108 -1.71 11.59 -28.80
CA ASN A 108 -1.89 10.15 -28.62
C ASN A 108 -3.08 9.63 -29.43
N GLN A 109 -4.17 10.40 -29.55
CA GLN A 109 -5.30 10.07 -30.41
C GLN A 109 -4.91 10.05 -31.89
N ALA A 110 -4.12 11.02 -32.34
CA ALA A 110 -3.60 11.02 -33.71
C ALA A 110 -2.70 9.80 -33.99
N ALA A 111 -1.85 9.42 -33.04
CA ALA A 111 -1.04 8.21 -33.15
C ALA A 111 -1.89 6.93 -33.19
N LEU A 112 -2.95 6.87 -32.38
CA LEU A 112 -3.90 5.76 -32.40
C LEU A 112 -4.64 5.65 -33.73
N ASP A 113 -5.08 6.78 -34.28
CA ASP A 113 -5.78 6.79 -35.58
C ASP A 113 -4.82 6.40 -36.74
N GLN A 114 -3.56 6.80 -36.65
CA GLN A 114 -2.52 6.36 -37.59
C GLN A 114 -2.31 4.82 -37.50
N ALA A 115 -2.21 4.26 -36.30
CA ALA A 115 -2.06 2.81 -36.08
C ALA A 115 -3.29 2.04 -36.61
N ARG A 116 -4.50 2.55 -36.41
CA ARG A 116 -5.72 1.99 -36.96
C ARG A 116 -5.75 1.99 -38.50
N ALA A 117 -5.28 3.06 -39.09
CA ALA A 117 -5.18 3.16 -40.57
C ALA A 117 -4.17 2.12 -41.11
N GLN A 118 -3.05 1.91 -40.42
CA GLN A 118 -2.09 0.87 -40.79
C GLN A 118 -2.68 -0.53 -40.67
N LEU A 119 -3.44 -0.82 -39.60
CA LEU A 119 -4.16 -2.09 -39.46
C LEU A 119 -5.17 -2.28 -40.58
N ALA A 120 -5.92 -1.27 -40.92
CA ALA A 120 -6.86 -1.34 -42.04
C ALA A 120 -6.17 -1.66 -43.36
N ARG A 121 -5.01 -1.04 -43.62
CA ARG A 121 -4.17 -1.35 -44.80
C ARG A 121 -3.67 -2.79 -44.78
N ALA A 122 -3.13 -3.29 -43.66
CA ALA A 122 -2.66 -4.65 -43.53
C ALA A 122 -3.80 -5.67 -43.76
N ASN A 123 -4.99 -5.41 -43.23
CA ASN A 123 -6.16 -6.25 -43.47
C ASN A 123 -6.56 -6.28 -44.96
N ALA A 124 -6.52 -5.16 -45.66
CA ALA A 124 -6.82 -5.09 -47.08
C ALA A 124 -5.78 -5.87 -47.92
N THR A 125 -4.50 -5.77 -47.56
CA THR A 125 -3.42 -6.54 -48.20
C THR A 125 -3.62 -8.04 -47.96
N LEU A 126 -3.94 -8.47 -46.75
CA LEU A 126 -4.23 -9.85 -46.42
C LEU A 126 -5.45 -10.39 -47.19
N ALA A 127 -6.51 -9.58 -47.27
CA ALA A 127 -7.72 -9.94 -48.03
C ALA A 127 -7.39 -10.18 -49.51
N ASN A 128 -6.57 -9.32 -50.13
CA ASN A 128 -6.09 -9.53 -51.50
C ASN A 128 -5.26 -10.80 -51.63
N ALA A 129 -4.29 -11.03 -50.71
CA ALA A 129 -3.47 -12.24 -50.71
C ALA A 129 -4.33 -13.51 -50.59
N LYS A 130 -5.35 -13.50 -49.73
CA LYS A 130 -6.29 -14.62 -49.58
C LYS A 130 -7.10 -14.88 -50.88
N THR A 131 -7.53 -13.82 -51.55
CA THR A 131 -8.25 -13.90 -52.84
C THR A 131 -7.36 -14.49 -53.92
N GLU A 132 -6.10 -14.02 -54.01
CA GLU A 132 -5.13 -14.55 -55.00
C GLU A 132 -4.78 -16.01 -54.73
N PHE A 133 -4.58 -16.36 -53.45
CA PHE A 133 -4.34 -17.76 -53.06
C PHE A 133 -5.55 -18.67 -53.45
N ALA A 134 -6.77 -18.22 -53.14
CA ALA A 134 -7.98 -19.01 -53.49
C ALA A 134 -8.11 -19.19 -55.03
N ARG A 135 -7.79 -18.13 -55.79
CA ARG A 135 -7.79 -18.20 -57.24
C ARG A 135 -6.73 -19.18 -57.77
N SER A 136 -5.48 -19.08 -57.30
CA SER A 136 -4.41 -19.97 -57.71
C SER A 136 -4.67 -21.43 -57.34
N ALA A 137 -5.27 -21.67 -56.14
CA ALA A 137 -5.65 -23.00 -55.72
C ALA A 137 -6.73 -23.63 -56.64
N THR A 138 -7.72 -22.84 -57.11
CA THR A 138 -8.73 -23.30 -58.06
C THR A 138 -8.12 -23.61 -59.41
N LEU A 139 -7.21 -22.75 -59.91
CA LEU A 139 -6.49 -23.00 -61.18
C LEU A 139 -5.57 -24.21 -61.14
N ALA A 140 -4.93 -24.47 -60.00
CA ALA A 140 -4.11 -25.66 -59.83
C ALA A 140 -4.96 -26.94 -59.86
N ALA A 141 -6.17 -26.92 -59.29
CA ALA A 141 -7.11 -28.06 -59.36
C ALA A 141 -7.50 -28.41 -60.82
N SER A 142 -7.51 -27.41 -61.71
CA SER A 142 -7.74 -27.61 -63.17
C SER A 142 -6.43 -27.76 -63.97
N GLN A 143 -5.27 -28.00 -63.32
CA GLN A 143 -3.93 -28.10 -63.95
C GLN A 143 -3.51 -26.82 -64.71
N ALA A 144 -4.10 -25.68 -64.44
CA ALA A 144 -3.82 -24.37 -65.08
C ALA A 144 -2.84 -23.51 -64.30
N ALA A 145 -2.35 -23.95 -63.11
CA ALA A 145 -1.33 -23.29 -62.30
C ALA A 145 -0.35 -24.31 -61.73
N SER A 146 0.91 -23.86 -61.48
CA SER A 146 1.91 -24.73 -60.86
C SER A 146 1.73 -24.86 -59.34
N THR A 147 2.20 -25.94 -58.76
CA THR A 147 2.25 -26.10 -57.29
C THR A 147 3.12 -25.05 -56.61
N GLU A 148 4.22 -24.64 -57.29
CA GLU A 148 5.11 -23.59 -56.81
C GLU A 148 4.37 -22.26 -56.66
N GLU A 149 3.54 -21.87 -57.65
CA GLU A 149 2.73 -20.66 -57.56
C GLU A 149 1.74 -20.70 -56.40
N VAL A 150 1.07 -21.82 -56.18
CA VAL A 150 0.16 -22.00 -55.04
C VAL A 150 0.90 -21.84 -53.70
N GLU A 151 2.09 -22.44 -53.57
CA GLU A 151 2.90 -22.30 -52.34
C GLU A 151 3.41 -20.87 -52.13
N GLN A 152 3.79 -20.17 -53.22
CA GLN A 152 4.15 -18.74 -53.14
C GLN A 152 2.96 -17.88 -52.66
N ARG A 153 1.73 -18.10 -53.19
CA ARG A 153 0.51 -17.40 -52.76
C ARG A 153 0.15 -17.71 -51.30
N ARG A 154 0.34 -18.97 -50.90
CA ARG A 154 0.15 -19.39 -49.50
C ARG A 154 1.16 -18.69 -48.56
N ALA A 155 2.42 -18.56 -49.00
CA ALA A 155 3.43 -17.83 -48.24
C ALA A 155 3.08 -16.34 -48.11
N ALA A 156 2.52 -15.72 -49.17
CA ALA A 156 2.01 -14.34 -49.09
C ALA A 156 0.85 -14.16 -48.11
N VAL A 157 -0.06 -15.14 -48.00
CA VAL A 157 -1.12 -15.12 -46.98
C VAL A 157 -0.51 -15.16 -45.58
N ARG A 158 0.44 -16.08 -45.31
CA ARG A 158 1.11 -16.16 -44.00
C ARG A 158 1.85 -14.85 -43.65
N ALA A 159 2.51 -14.23 -44.62
CA ALA A 159 3.16 -12.93 -44.43
C ALA A 159 2.13 -11.84 -44.10
N GLY A 160 1.02 -11.77 -44.82
CA GLY A 160 -0.05 -10.82 -44.54
C GLY A 160 -0.72 -11.04 -43.18
N GLU A 161 -0.83 -12.28 -42.72
CA GLU A 161 -1.33 -12.59 -41.36
C GLU A 161 -0.36 -12.09 -40.28
N ALA A 162 0.95 -12.22 -40.51
CA ALA A 162 1.96 -11.67 -39.61
C ALA A 162 1.94 -10.12 -39.58
N ASP A 163 1.75 -9.48 -40.76
CA ASP A 163 1.62 -8.03 -40.85
C ASP A 163 0.39 -7.50 -40.09
N VAL A 164 -0.74 -8.20 -40.20
CA VAL A 164 -1.96 -7.86 -39.43
C VAL A 164 -1.71 -8.00 -37.94
N ALA A 165 -1.02 -9.08 -37.51
CA ALA A 165 -0.71 -9.27 -36.10
C ALA A 165 0.22 -8.17 -35.57
N ALA A 166 1.20 -7.75 -36.36
CA ALA A 166 2.09 -6.63 -36.01
C ALA A 166 1.31 -5.30 -35.90
N ALA A 167 0.48 -4.99 -36.89
CA ALA A 167 -0.36 -3.78 -36.87
C ALA A 167 -1.36 -3.77 -35.72
N GLN A 168 -1.90 -4.92 -35.33
CA GLN A 168 -2.76 -5.05 -34.14
C GLN A 168 -1.99 -4.74 -32.84
N ALA A 169 -0.72 -5.17 -32.75
CA ALA A 169 0.12 -4.87 -31.60
C ALA A 169 0.38 -3.37 -31.49
N GLU A 170 0.61 -2.70 -32.63
CA GLU A 170 0.79 -1.24 -32.68
C GLU A 170 -0.47 -0.49 -32.22
N VAL A 171 -1.66 -0.91 -32.66
CA VAL A 171 -2.93 -0.35 -32.19
C VAL A 171 -3.07 -0.51 -30.66
N ARG A 172 -2.74 -1.69 -30.11
CA ARG A 172 -2.80 -1.89 -28.65
C ARG A 172 -1.82 -0.97 -27.91
N SER A 173 -0.63 -0.79 -28.42
CA SER A 173 0.38 0.13 -27.86
C SER A 173 -0.14 1.58 -27.86
N ALA A 174 -0.66 2.06 -28.98
CA ALA A 174 -1.23 3.38 -29.10
C ALA A 174 -2.45 3.59 -28.19
N GLN A 175 -3.31 2.56 -28.02
CA GLN A 175 -4.44 2.60 -27.11
C GLN A 175 -4.03 2.73 -25.65
N LEU A 176 -2.97 2.02 -25.25
CA LEU A 176 -2.42 2.13 -23.89
C LEU A 176 -1.88 3.55 -23.64
N ASN A 177 -1.15 4.12 -24.59
CA ASN A 177 -0.63 5.47 -24.48
C ASN A 177 -1.75 6.53 -24.42
N ASP A 178 -2.81 6.38 -25.20
CA ASP A 178 -4.01 7.23 -25.08
C ASP A 178 -4.66 7.05 -23.69
N GLY A 179 -4.75 5.83 -23.20
CA GLY A 179 -5.28 5.54 -21.87
C GLY A 179 -4.52 6.23 -20.73
N PHE A 180 -3.19 6.35 -20.86
CA PHE A 180 -2.33 6.99 -19.86
C PHE A 180 -2.52 8.52 -19.79
N THR A 181 -3.18 9.13 -20.76
CA THR A 181 -3.54 10.56 -20.68
C THR A 181 -4.59 10.86 -19.62
N ARG A 182 -5.31 9.85 -19.17
CA ARG A 182 -6.30 9.90 -18.08
C ARG A 182 -5.71 9.27 -16.84
N VAL A 183 -5.20 10.09 -15.94
CA VAL A 183 -4.59 9.63 -14.70
C VAL A 183 -5.66 9.43 -13.65
N THR A 184 -5.82 8.20 -13.18
CA THR A 184 -6.81 7.82 -12.17
C THR A 184 -6.16 7.42 -10.85
N ALA A 185 -6.93 7.51 -9.77
CA ALA A 185 -6.49 7.10 -8.42
C ALA A 185 -6.29 5.57 -8.36
N PRO A 186 -5.10 5.08 -7.96
CA PRO A 186 -4.85 3.64 -7.83
C PRO A 186 -5.51 3.03 -6.59
N ILE A 187 -5.70 3.82 -5.53
CA ILE A 187 -6.33 3.43 -4.26
C ILE A 187 -7.36 4.48 -3.86
N SER A 188 -8.27 4.10 -2.97
CA SER A 188 -9.18 5.05 -2.33
C SER A 188 -8.51 5.67 -1.12
N GLY A 189 -8.65 6.99 -0.94
CA GLY A 189 -8.02 7.68 0.17
C GLY A 189 -8.17 9.19 0.06
N ARG A 190 -7.51 9.92 0.96
CA ARG A 190 -7.44 11.37 0.92
C ARG A 190 -6.23 11.79 0.09
N ILE A 191 -6.48 12.56 -0.97
CA ILE A 191 -5.41 13.12 -1.79
C ILE A 191 -4.78 14.32 -1.07
N SER A 192 -3.48 14.48 -1.22
CA SER A 192 -2.73 15.63 -0.70
C SER A 192 -2.91 16.84 -1.64
N GLN A 193 -1.98 17.76 -1.61
CA GLN A 193 -1.92 18.87 -2.55
C GLN A 193 -1.39 18.41 -3.92
N ARG A 194 -1.82 19.08 -4.97
CA ARG A 194 -1.22 18.93 -6.30
C ARG A 194 0.14 19.61 -6.35
N LEU A 195 1.07 19.01 -7.06
CA LEU A 195 2.42 19.56 -7.27
C LEU A 195 2.54 20.28 -8.63
N VAL A 196 1.56 20.09 -9.52
CA VAL A 196 1.57 20.61 -10.89
C VAL A 196 0.21 21.22 -11.19
N ASP A 197 0.22 22.41 -11.77
CA ASP A 197 -0.96 23.15 -12.18
C ASP A 197 -1.30 22.92 -13.67
N PRO A 198 -2.58 23.09 -14.06
CA PRO A 198 -3.00 23.05 -15.46
C PRO A 198 -2.18 24.02 -16.33
N GLY A 199 -1.83 23.56 -17.53
CA GLY A 199 -0.97 24.30 -18.46
C GLY A 199 0.51 23.98 -18.38
N ASN A 200 0.97 23.28 -17.35
CA ASN A 200 2.35 22.81 -17.25
C ASN A 200 2.54 21.49 -18.03
N ALA A 201 3.76 21.30 -18.54
CA ALA A 201 4.16 20.03 -19.12
C ALA A 201 4.49 19.02 -18.02
N VAL A 202 4.09 17.77 -18.24
CA VAL A 202 4.39 16.63 -17.39
C VAL A 202 5.07 15.53 -18.20
N SER A 203 5.96 14.77 -17.57
CA SER A 203 6.73 13.69 -18.21
C SER A 203 7.00 12.57 -17.21
#